data_ac43f64df5be424edd2ff0685fc9dc03
#
_entry.id   ac43f64df5be424edd2ff0685fc9dc03
#
_cell.length_a   1.000
_cell.length_b   1.000
_cell.length_c   1.000
_cell.angle_alpha   90.00
_cell.angle_beta   90.00
_cell.angle_gamma   90.00
#
_symmetry.space_group_name_H-M   'P 1'
#
loop_
_entity.id
_entity.type
_entity.pdbx_description
1 polymer ?
#
loop_
_entity_poly.entity_id
_entity_poly.type
_entity_poly.pdbx_seq_one_letter_code
_entity_poly.pdbx_strand_id
1 'polypeptide(L)'
;MTRPLATLPKAHLHLHFTGAMRHPTLVELAGERGIHLPEALAAAWPPRLSGTDERGWFRFQRLYDIARSVLTDEPAMFRLLRETAQDEKAEGSGWLEIQVDPSGYAGRFGGLTPTVELVLAAAHAASAATGVGIGVIIAANRTKHPLEARTLARLAGQYAGRGVIGFGLSNDERRGAARDFAAAFRIATRAGLLLTPHGGELAGPASVLS
;
A
#
# COMPACT_ATOMS: atom_id res chain seq x y z
N MET A 1 13.74 -19.54 30.21
CA MET A 1 12.40 -19.68 29.60
C MET A 1 12.37 -18.82 28.34
N THR A 2 12.20 -19.43 27.19
CA THR A 2 12.04 -18.70 25.89
C THR A 2 10.63 -18.14 25.84
N ARG A 3 10.47 -16.82 25.60
CA ARG A 3 9.16 -16.23 25.36
C ARG A 3 8.58 -16.75 24.04
N PRO A 4 7.31 -17.15 24.00
CA PRO A 4 6.65 -17.46 22.72
C PRO A 4 6.69 -16.26 21.78
N LEU A 5 7.02 -16.44 20.50
CA LEU A 5 7.09 -15.34 19.50
C LEU A 5 5.76 -14.58 19.39
N ALA A 6 4.64 -15.27 19.57
CA ALA A 6 3.30 -14.65 19.53
C ALA A 6 3.09 -13.57 20.62
N THR A 7 3.80 -13.67 21.76
CA THR A 7 3.65 -12.69 22.86
C THR A 7 4.64 -11.52 22.83
N LEU A 8 5.54 -11.50 21.84
CA LEU A 8 6.46 -10.37 21.66
C LEU A 8 5.72 -9.18 21.08
N PRO A 9 5.95 -7.94 21.57
CA PRO A 9 5.47 -6.75 20.90
C PRO A 9 6.03 -6.69 19.47
N LYS A 10 5.15 -6.45 18.49
CA LYS A 10 5.51 -6.42 17.07
C LYS A 10 4.93 -5.18 16.41
N ALA A 11 5.58 -4.75 15.35
CA ALA A 11 5.08 -3.77 14.39
C ALA A 11 5.26 -4.33 12.98
N HIS A 12 4.23 -4.22 12.15
CA HIS A 12 4.31 -4.53 10.74
C HIS A 12 4.56 -3.23 9.98
N LEU A 13 5.74 -3.10 9.41
CA LEU A 13 6.14 -1.91 8.69
C LEU A 13 5.99 -2.11 7.19
N HIS A 14 5.42 -1.11 6.50
CA HIS A 14 5.38 -1.02 5.05
C HIS A 14 4.55 -2.12 4.35
N LEU A 15 3.34 -2.40 4.82
CA LEU A 15 2.41 -3.31 4.15
C LEU A 15 1.71 -2.59 2.97
N HIS A 16 1.61 -3.23 1.81
CA HIS A 16 0.92 -2.66 0.65
C HIS A 16 -0.60 -2.86 0.72
N PHE A 17 -1.36 -1.78 0.53
CA PHE A 17 -2.81 -1.73 0.72
C PHE A 17 -3.58 -2.85 -0.01
N THR A 18 -3.47 -2.93 -1.34
CA THR A 18 -4.15 -4.01 -2.11
C THR A 18 -3.62 -5.40 -1.73
N GLY A 19 -2.31 -5.51 -1.48
CA GLY A 19 -1.66 -6.78 -1.13
C GLY A 19 -2.06 -7.32 0.24
N ALA A 20 -2.60 -6.48 1.11
CA ALA A 20 -3.10 -6.84 2.43
C ALA A 20 -4.47 -7.55 2.40
N MET A 21 -5.15 -7.56 1.25
CA MET A 21 -6.48 -8.16 1.12
C MET A 21 -6.42 -9.67 1.32
N ARG A 22 -7.27 -10.20 2.20
CA ARG A 22 -7.42 -11.65 2.36
C ARG A 22 -7.86 -12.30 1.06
N HIS A 23 -7.30 -13.46 0.74
CA HIS A 23 -7.67 -14.18 -0.47
C HIS A 23 -9.18 -14.52 -0.57
N PRO A 24 -9.86 -14.99 0.49
CA PRO A 24 -11.31 -15.19 0.44
C PRO A 24 -12.08 -13.91 0.12
N THR A 25 -11.66 -12.76 0.67
CA THR A 25 -12.26 -11.46 0.39
C THR A 25 -12.07 -11.03 -1.06
N LEU A 26 -10.88 -11.26 -1.64
CA LEU A 26 -10.63 -11.02 -3.05
C LEU A 26 -11.57 -11.84 -3.94
N VAL A 27 -11.72 -13.14 -3.66
CA VAL A 27 -12.58 -14.05 -4.43
C VAL A 27 -14.06 -13.65 -4.32
N GLU A 28 -14.53 -13.34 -3.12
CA GLU A 28 -15.91 -12.91 -2.86
C GLU A 28 -16.21 -11.61 -3.60
N LEU A 29 -15.40 -10.57 -3.40
CA LEU A 29 -15.59 -9.28 -4.06
C LEU A 29 -15.50 -9.37 -5.58
N ALA A 30 -14.63 -10.22 -6.12
CA ALA A 30 -14.57 -10.47 -7.57
C ALA A 30 -15.85 -11.11 -8.08
N GLY A 31 -16.37 -12.13 -7.37
CA GLY A 31 -17.63 -12.80 -7.72
C GLY A 31 -18.82 -11.85 -7.71
N GLU A 32 -18.97 -11.03 -6.64
CA GLU A 32 -20.03 -10.03 -6.53
C GLU A 32 -20.03 -9.00 -7.66
N ARG A 33 -18.84 -8.68 -8.20
CA ARG A 33 -18.64 -7.65 -9.22
C ARG A 33 -18.50 -8.21 -10.64
N GLY A 34 -18.63 -9.54 -10.80
CA GLY A 34 -18.44 -10.21 -12.10
C GLY A 34 -17.02 -10.08 -12.66
N ILE A 35 -16.02 -9.90 -11.81
CA ILE A 35 -14.61 -9.78 -12.20
C ILE A 35 -14.00 -11.17 -12.29
N HIS A 36 -13.52 -11.55 -13.47
CA HIS A 36 -12.83 -12.81 -13.66
C HIS A 36 -11.42 -12.76 -13.09
N LEU A 37 -11.14 -13.61 -12.09
CA LEU A 37 -9.79 -13.75 -11.53
C LEU A 37 -8.98 -14.77 -12.34
N PRO A 38 -7.75 -14.44 -12.77
CA PRO A 38 -6.83 -15.43 -13.31
C PRO A 38 -6.57 -16.56 -12.30
N GLU A 39 -6.28 -17.76 -12.81
CA GLU A 39 -5.99 -18.93 -11.96
C GLU A 39 -4.94 -18.66 -10.88
N ALA A 40 -3.90 -17.87 -11.21
CA ALA A 40 -2.86 -17.47 -10.26
C ALA A 40 -3.38 -16.67 -9.05
N LEU A 41 -4.55 -16.03 -9.15
CA LEU A 41 -5.22 -15.36 -8.03
C LEU A 41 -6.39 -16.17 -7.47
N ALA A 42 -6.99 -17.05 -8.25
CA ALA A 42 -8.16 -17.82 -7.83
C ALA A 42 -7.81 -19.09 -7.05
N ALA A 43 -6.75 -19.80 -7.48
CA ALA A 43 -6.46 -21.15 -7.01
C ALA A 43 -5.30 -21.28 -6.01
N ALA A 44 -4.35 -20.34 -5.99
CA ALA A 44 -3.15 -20.44 -5.16
C ALA A 44 -2.81 -19.10 -4.50
N TRP A 45 -2.64 -19.13 -3.20
CA TRP A 45 -2.22 -17.96 -2.46
C TRP A 45 -1.07 -18.29 -1.49
N PRO A 46 0.01 -17.48 -1.42
CA PRO A 46 0.31 -16.36 -2.32
C PRO A 46 0.69 -16.84 -3.73
N PRO A 47 0.43 -16.02 -4.78
CA PRO A 47 0.79 -16.39 -6.13
C PRO A 47 2.31 -16.57 -6.26
N ARG A 48 2.75 -17.68 -6.85
CA ARG A 48 4.17 -17.94 -7.08
C ARG A 48 4.63 -17.18 -8.32
N LEU A 49 5.32 -16.07 -8.10
CA LEU A 49 5.82 -15.19 -9.16
C LEU A 49 7.33 -15.01 -9.02
N SER A 50 8.03 -15.00 -10.16
CA SER A 50 9.39 -14.52 -10.22
C SER A 50 9.36 -13.02 -10.54
N GLY A 51 9.70 -12.18 -9.56
CA GLY A 51 9.81 -10.73 -9.73
C GLY A 51 11.17 -10.28 -10.28
N THR A 52 12.13 -11.20 -10.39
CA THR A 52 13.52 -10.88 -10.74
C THR A 52 13.72 -10.56 -12.23
N ASP A 53 12.85 -11.04 -13.10
CA ASP A 53 12.85 -10.72 -14.52
C ASP A 53 11.78 -9.67 -14.87
N GLU A 54 11.95 -8.94 -15.95
CA GLU A 54 11.02 -7.90 -16.37
C GLU A 54 9.62 -8.46 -16.69
N ARG A 55 9.53 -9.64 -17.29
CA ARG A 55 8.26 -10.30 -17.60
C ARG A 55 7.55 -10.75 -16.32
N GLY A 56 8.32 -11.23 -15.33
CA GLY A 56 7.81 -11.56 -14.00
C GLY A 56 7.19 -10.36 -13.31
N TRP A 57 7.86 -9.22 -13.36
CA TRP A 57 7.35 -7.96 -12.83
C TRP A 57 6.03 -7.53 -13.49
N PHE A 58 5.94 -7.57 -14.82
CA PHE A 58 4.70 -7.22 -15.52
C PHE A 58 3.55 -8.18 -15.20
N ARG A 59 3.83 -9.49 -15.04
CA ARG A 59 2.80 -10.45 -14.58
C ARG A 59 2.32 -10.10 -13.18
N PHE A 60 3.23 -9.81 -12.26
CA PHE A 60 2.90 -9.38 -10.90
C PHE A 60 2.03 -8.11 -10.91
N GLN A 61 2.42 -7.07 -11.65
CA GLN A 61 1.67 -5.83 -11.73
C GLN A 61 0.24 -6.04 -12.28
N ARG A 62 0.08 -6.89 -13.29
CA ARG A 62 -1.24 -7.23 -13.81
C ARG A 62 -2.12 -7.91 -12.76
N LEU A 63 -1.58 -8.84 -12.00
CA LEU A 63 -2.32 -9.50 -10.92
C LEU A 63 -2.69 -8.52 -9.80
N TYR A 64 -1.76 -7.63 -9.45
CA TYR A 64 -2.00 -6.57 -8.47
C TYR A 64 -3.10 -5.60 -8.93
N ASP A 65 -3.09 -5.21 -10.21
CA ASP A 65 -4.13 -4.36 -10.80
C ASP A 65 -5.51 -5.03 -10.83
N ILE A 66 -5.56 -6.33 -11.10
CA ILE A 66 -6.81 -7.11 -11.02
C ILE A 66 -7.29 -7.16 -9.57
N ALA A 67 -6.43 -7.47 -8.61
CA ALA A 67 -6.80 -7.45 -7.19
C ALA A 67 -7.28 -6.06 -6.74
N ARG A 68 -6.65 -4.97 -7.21
CA ARG A 68 -7.09 -3.61 -6.96
C ARG A 68 -8.46 -3.30 -7.57
N SER A 69 -8.79 -3.93 -8.69
CA SER A 69 -10.03 -3.64 -9.42
C SER A 69 -11.30 -4.04 -8.66
N VAL A 70 -11.20 -4.95 -7.69
CA VAL A 70 -12.34 -5.34 -6.85
C VAL A 70 -12.70 -4.30 -5.78
N LEU A 71 -11.82 -3.36 -5.50
CA LEU A 71 -12.04 -2.28 -4.53
C LEU A 71 -12.76 -1.12 -5.23
N THR A 72 -14.09 -1.22 -5.35
CA THR A 72 -14.92 -0.29 -6.13
C THR A 72 -15.75 0.66 -5.30
N ASP A 73 -15.94 0.37 -4.01
CA ASP A 73 -16.83 1.10 -3.10
C ASP A 73 -16.22 1.26 -1.72
N GLU A 74 -16.78 2.16 -0.92
CA GLU A 74 -16.32 2.43 0.45
C GLU A 74 -16.38 1.20 1.37
N PRO A 75 -17.47 0.38 1.37
CA PRO A 75 -17.52 -0.83 2.19
C PRO A 75 -16.35 -1.78 1.95
N ALA A 76 -15.90 -1.96 0.69
CA ALA A 76 -14.75 -2.81 0.37
C ALA A 76 -13.43 -2.23 0.94
N MET A 77 -13.26 -0.90 0.89
CA MET A 77 -12.08 -0.23 1.46
C MET A 77 -12.05 -0.38 3.00
N PHE A 78 -13.18 -0.18 3.66
CA PHE A 78 -13.31 -0.40 5.11
C PHE A 78 -13.11 -1.86 5.50
N ARG A 79 -13.66 -2.79 4.72
CA ARG A 79 -13.50 -4.22 4.96
C ARG A 79 -12.04 -4.63 4.89
N LEU A 80 -11.31 -4.19 3.86
CA LEU A 80 -9.89 -4.50 3.70
C LEU A 80 -9.11 -4.08 4.95
N LEU A 81 -9.20 -2.82 5.37
CA LEU A 81 -8.44 -2.33 6.51
C LEU A 81 -8.86 -2.97 7.83
N ARG A 82 -10.15 -3.23 8.03
CA ARG A 82 -10.65 -3.95 9.21
C ARG A 82 -10.08 -5.36 9.28
N GLU A 83 -10.12 -6.11 8.18
CA GLU A 83 -9.59 -7.48 8.11
C GLU A 83 -8.08 -7.50 8.31
N THR A 84 -7.34 -6.57 7.68
CA THR A 84 -5.90 -6.42 7.90
C THR A 84 -5.57 -6.15 9.37
N ALA A 85 -6.26 -5.22 10.01
CA ALA A 85 -6.03 -4.92 11.42
C ALA A 85 -6.41 -6.09 12.36
N GLN A 86 -7.40 -6.90 11.99
CA GLN A 86 -7.73 -8.12 12.71
C GLN A 86 -6.61 -9.17 12.61
N ASP A 87 -6.00 -9.33 11.43
CA ASP A 87 -4.88 -10.24 11.21
C ASP A 87 -3.66 -9.79 12.01
N GLU A 88 -3.34 -8.50 11.99
CA GLU A 88 -2.27 -7.91 12.79
C GLU A 88 -2.47 -8.17 14.29
N LYS A 89 -3.68 -7.96 14.78
CA LYS A 89 -4.01 -8.25 16.18
C LYS A 89 -3.84 -9.73 16.51
N ALA A 90 -4.30 -10.62 15.63
CA ALA A 90 -4.17 -12.08 15.83
C ALA A 90 -2.70 -12.53 15.87
N GLU A 91 -1.84 -11.88 15.08
CA GLU A 91 -0.39 -12.12 15.07
C GLU A 91 0.36 -11.42 16.22
N GLY A 92 -0.34 -10.64 17.05
CA GLY A 92 0.23 -9.91 18.18
C GLY A 92 0.97 -8.63 17.80
N SER A 93 0.69 -8.07 16.62
CA SER A 93 1.17 -6.75 16.20
C SER A 93 0.34 -5.65 16.87
N GLY A 94 1.01 -4.65 17.43
CA GLY A 94 0.38 -3.46 18.01
C GLY A 94 0.40 -2.24 17.09
N TRP A 95 1.13 -2.33 15.96
CA TRP A 95 1.30 -1.25 15.01
C TRP A 95 1.38 -1.78 13.58
N LEU A 96 0.71 -1.08 12.67
CA LEU A 96 0.71 -1.34 11.22
C LEU A 96 1.05 -0.06 10.46
N GLU A 97 2.00 -0.12 9.53
CA GLU A 97 2.20 0.89 8.49
C GLU A 97 1.66 0.37 7.17
N ILE A 98 0.66 1.06 6.60
CA ILE A 98 0.05 0.64 5.35
C ILE A 98 0.28 1.67 4.26
N GLN A 99 0.86 1.22 3.14
CA GLN A 99 1.18 2.05 1.98
C GLN A 99 0.09 1.97 0.92
N VAL A 100 -0.34 3.13 0.43
CA VAL A 100 -1.30 3.27 -0.66
C VAL A 100 -0.84 4.30 -1.69
N ASP A 101 -0.97 3.97 -2.99
CA ASP A 101 -0.95 4.94 -4.07
C ASP A 101 -2.40 5.35 -4.37
N PRO A 102 -2.87 6.54 -3.91
CA PRO A 102 -4.26 6.95 -4.09
C PRO A 102 -4.62 7.19 -5.56
N SER A 103 -3.64 7.40 -6.44
CA SER A 103 -3.89 7.60 -7.87
C SER A 103 -4.48 6.35 -8.55
N GLY A 104 -4.24 5.16 -7.98
CA GLY A 104 -4.82 3.91 -8.45
C GLY A 104 -6.32 3.76 -8.15
N TYR A 105 -6.88 4.62 -7.30
CA TYR A 105 -8.28 4.57 -6.85
C TYR A 105 -9.05 5.85 -7.16
N ALA A 106 -8.35 6.96 -7.40
CA ALA A 106 -8.93 8.29 -7.53
C ALA A 106 -10.09 8.39 -8.53
N GLY A 107 -10.02 7.64 -9.64
CA GLY A 107 -11.10 7.61 -10.64
C GLY A 107 -12.41 6.99 -10.14
N ARG A 108 -12.35 6.15 -9.08
CA ARG A 108 -13.53 5.49 -8.48
C ARG A 108 -14.12 6.30 -7.34
N PHE A 109 -13.27 7.03 -6.61
CA PHE A 109 -13.66 7.72 -5.37
C PHE A 109 -13.67 9.25 -5.51
N GLY A 110 -13.79 9.77 -6.73
CA GLY A 110 -13.97 11.20 -6.97
C GLY A 110 -12.72 12.06 -6.87
N GLY A 111 -11.51 11.46 -6.88
CA GLY A 111 -10.24 12.19 -6.87
C GLY A 111 -9.25 11.73 -5.81
N LEU A 112 -8.08 12.36 -5.79
CA LEU A 112 -7.01 12.02 -4.85
C LEU A 112 -7.39 12.30 -3.39
N THR A 113 -7.93 13.49 -3.12
CA THR A 113 -8.30 13.92 -1.76
C THR A 113 -9.39 13.02 -1.15
N PRO A 114 -10.53 12.78 -1.81
CA PRO A 114 -11.54 11.86 -1.26
C PRO A 114 -11.00 10.44 -1.04
N THR A 115 -10.11 9.98 -1.93
CA THR A 115 -9.47 8.65 -1.74
C THR A 115 -8.61 8.60 -0.48
N VAL A 116 -7.78 9.63 -0.24
CA VAL A 116 -6.96 9.69 0.98
C VAL A 116 -7.84 9.77 2.23
N GLU A 117 -8.87 10.61 2.21
CA GLU A 117 -9.81 10.75 3.33
C GLU A 117 -10.54 9.43 3.63
N LEU A 118 -10.97 8.70 2.61
CA LEU A 118 -11.59 7.38 2.74
C LEU A 118 -10.64 6.37 3.38
N VAL A 119 -9.38 6.31 2.92
CA VAL A 119 -8.37 5.40 3.50
C VAL A 119 -8.11 5.76 4.97
N LEU A 120 -7.99 7.04 5.29
CA LEU A 120 -7.78 7.50 6.67
C LEU A 120 -8.97 7.18 7.58
N ALA A 121 -10.20 7.39 7.10
CA ALA A 121 -11.41 7.04 7.83
C ALA A 121 -11.49 5.54 8.10
N ALA A 122 -11.19 4.72 7.10
CA ALA A 122 -11.17 3.26 7.23
C ALA A 122 -10.06 2.79 8.18
N ALA A 123 -8.85 3.40 8.12
CA ALA A 123 -7.74 3.10 9.04
C ALA A 123 -8.11 3.46 10.50
N HIS A 124 -8.72 4.63 10.70
CA HIS A 124 -9.18 5.06 12.02
C HIS A 124 -10.23 4.08 12.60
N ALA A 125 -11.24 3.70 11.80
CA ALA A 125 -12.26 2.77 12.21
C ALA A 125 -11.69 1.37 12.54
N ALA A 126 -10.76 0.87 11.73
CA ALA A 126 -10.08 -0.40 11.94
C ALA A 126 -9.23 -0.38 13.22
N SER A 127 -8.46 0.70 13.44
CA SER A 127 -7.68 0.92 14.65
C SER A 127 -8.56 0.96 15.91
N ALA A 128 -9.67 1.70 15.87
CA ALA A 128 -10.62 1.78 16.98
C ALA A 128 -11.24 0.41 17.31
N ALA A 129 -11.55 -0.40 16.30
CA ALA A 129 -12.18 -1.71 16.48
C ALA A 129 -11.21 -2.79 16.99
N THR A 130 -9.92 -2.68 16.71
CA THR A 130 -8.93 -3.73 17.00
C THR A 130 -7.96 -3.37 18.12
N GLY A 131 -7.71 -2.08 18.33
CA GLY A 131 -6.65 -1.57 19.21
C GLY A 131 -5.25 -1.57 18.55
N VAL A 132 -5.13 -1.97 17.27
CA VAL A 132 -3.87 -1.88 16.51
C VAL A 132 -3.72 -0.44 16.00
N GLY A 133 -2.60 0.22 16.31
CA GLY A 133 -2.29 1.53 15.72
C GLY A 133 -2.04 1.40 14.21
N ILE A 134 -2.57 2.31 13.40
CA ILE A 134 -2.39 2.28 11.95
C ILE A 134 -1.88 3.62 11.44
N GLY A 135 -0.70 3.61 10.82
CA GLY A 135 -0.14 4.74 10.10
C GLY A 135 -0.24 4.54 8.59
N VAL A 136 -0.69 5.58 7.87
CA VAL A 136 -0.82 5.53 6.41
C VAL A 136 0.39 6.17 5.74
N ILE A 137 0.98 5.46 4.77
CA ILE A 137 2.03 5.96 3.89
C ILE A 137 1.41 6.24 2.53
N ILE A 138 1.47 7.49 2.08
CA ILE A 138 1.04 7.86 0.72
C ILE A 138 2.21 7.64 -0.23
N ALA A 139 2.02 6.81 -1.25
CA ALA A 139 3.07 6.52 -2.22
C ALA A 139 2.79 7.15 -3.58
N ALA A 140 3.85 7.62 -4.23
CA ALA A 140 3.85 7.97 -5.63
C ALA A 140 4.32 6.78 -6.49
N ASN A 141 3.84 6.72 -7.72
CA ASN A 141 4.26 5.74 -8.71
C ASN A 141 5.40 6.32 -9.55
N ARG A 142 6.58 5.70 -9.49
CA ARG A 142 7.78 6.18 -10.20
C ARG A 142 7.72 6.05 -11.72
N THR A 143 6.77 5.28 -12.25
CA THR A 143 6.57 5.20 -13.70
C THR A 143 5.77 6.37 -14.25
N LYS A 144 5.24 7.22 -13.37
CA LYS A 144 4.52 8.45 -13.71
C LYS A 144 5.44 9.67 -13.65
N HIS A 145 4.92 10.79 -14.14
CA HIS A 145 5.70 12.02 -14.15
C HIS A 145 6.00 12.54 -12.72
N PRO A 146 7.23 13.01 -12.40
CA PRO A 146 7.58 13.49 -11.05
C PRO A 146 6.69 14.63 -10.51
N LEU A 147 6.01 15.39 -11.36
CA LEU A 147 5.03 16.40 -10.92
C LEU A 147 3.83 15.77 -10.20
N GLU A 148 3.40 14.58 -10.59
CA GLU A 148 2.32 13.84 -9.87
C GLU A 148 2.77 13.49 -8.45
N ALA A 149 4.01 13.05 -8.29
CA ALA A 149 4.58 12.78 -6.97
C ALA A 149 4.64 14.05 -6.09
N ARG A 150 4.93 15.22 -6.68
CA ARG A 150 4.88 16.48 -5.92
C ARG A 150 3.47 16.83 -5.47
N THR A 151 2.46 16.56 -6.29
CA THR A 151 1.06 16.75 -5.92
C THR A 151 0.67 15.81 -4.77
N LEU A 152 1.03 14.52 -4.86
CA LEU A 152 0.80 13.55 -3.80
C LEU A 152 1.55 13.89 -2.51
N ALA A 153 2.80 14.37 -2.60
CA ALA A 153 3.56 14.79 -1.42
C ALA A 153 2.94 16.00 -0.70
N ARG A 154 2.37 16.98 -1.46
CA ARG A 154 1.62 18.10 -0.86
C ARG A 154 0.35 17.60 -0.18
N LEU A 155 -0.39 16.71 -0.83
CA LEU A 155 -1.60 16.12 -0.28
C LEU A 155 -1.28 15.33 1.00
N ALA A 156 -0.25 14.47 0.98
CA ALA A 156 0.22 13.73 2.16
C ALA A 156 0.56 14.69 3.30
N GLY A 157 1.25 15.79 3.01
CA GLY A 157 1.62 16.82 3.98
C GLY A 157 0.41 17.50 4.65
N GLN A 158 -0.72 17.62 3.96
CA GLN A 158 -1.97 18.16 4.56
C GLN A 158 -2.53 17.26 5.65
N TYR A 159 -2.23 15.96 5.60
CA TYR A 159 -2.67 14.96 6.57
C TYR A 159 -1.56 14.48 7.50
N ALA A 160 -0.38 15.09 7.46
CA ALA A 160 0.71 14.80 8.41
C ALA A 160 0.23 15.05 9.84
N GLY A 161 0.48 14.09 10.75
CA GLY A 161 -0.04 14.12 12.12
C GLY A 161 -1.54 13.83 12.24
N ARG A 162 -2.24 13.57 11.14
CA ARG A 162 -3.66 13.19 11.10
C ARG A 162 -3.88 11.81 10.46
N GLY A 163 -2.95 10.89 10.70
CA GLY A 163 -2.98 9.52 10.19
C GLY A 163 -2.00 9.24 9.06
N VAL A 164 -1.58 10.24 8.28
CA VAL A 164 -0.46 10.08 7.33
C VAL A 164 0.85 10.26 8.07
N ILE A 165 1.70 9.24 8.00
CA ILE A 165 2.99 9.18 8.70
C ILE A 165 4.19 9.20 7.74
N GLY A 166 3.98 8.87 6.47
CA GLY A 166 5.08 8.73 5.53
C GLY A 166 4.71 9.04 4.08
N PHE A 167 5.76 9.22 3.28
CA PHE A 167 5.66 9.38 1.84
C PHE A 167 6.61 8.41 1.14
N GLY A 168 6.07 7.57 0.26
CA GLY A 168 6.75 6.50 -0.45
C GLY A 168 6.89 6.74 -1.94
N LEU A 169 7.72 5.89 -2.56
CA LEU A 169 7.88 5.78 -4.00
C LEU A 169 7.91 4.31 -4.38
N SER A 170 6.99 3.86 -5.20
CA SER A 170 6.80 2.46 -5.56
C SER A 170 6.77 2.23 -7.07
N ASN A 171 6.55 0.98 -7.48
CA ASN A 171 6.51 0.52 -8.85
C ASN A 171 7.90 0.30 -9.47
N ASP A 172 7.98 0.13 -10.80
CA ASP A 172 9.16 -0.34 -11.54
C ASP A 172 10.38 0.59 -11.39
N GLU A 173 11.30 0.19 -10.57
CA GLU A 173 12.51 0.92 -10.21
C GLU A 173 13.43 1.20 -11.43
N ARG A 174 13.34 0.40 -12.47
CA ARG A 174 14.11 0.57 -13.71
C ARG A 174 13.61 1.72 -14.58
N ARG A 175 12.40 2.24 -14.30
CA ARG A 175 11.69 3.25 -15.11
C ARG A 175 11.63 4.64 -14.48
N GLY A 176 12.18 4.82 -13.29
CA GLY A 176 12.20 6.13 -12.63
C GLY A 176 13.19 6.11 -11.46
N ALA A 177 14.31 6.79 -11.62
CA ALA A 177 15.33 6.88 -10.57
C ALA A 177 14.79 7.71 -9.37
N ALA A 178 15.14 7.32 -8.15
CA ALA A 178 14.67 8.00 -6.93
C ALA A 178 15.02 9.49 -6.92
N ARG A 179 16.19 9.87 -7.47
CA ARG A 179 16.66 11.27 -7.59
C ARG A 179 15.70 12.17 -8.38
N ASP A 180 14.96 11.62 -9.35
CA ASP A 180 14.01 12.39 -10.18
C ASP A 180 12.83 12.88 -9.35
N PHE A 181 12.57 12.22 -8.22
CA PHE A 181 11.50 12.51 -7.27
C PHE A 181 11.96 13.33 -6.06
N ALA A 182 13.22 13.77 -6.02
CA ALA A 182 13.79 14.53 -4.89
C ALA A 182 12.95 15.75 -4.48
N ALA A 183 12.29 16.43 -5.43
CA ALA A 183 11.43 17.55 -5.12
C ALA A 183 10.18 17.16 -4.33
N ALA A 184 9.60 15.96 -4.58
CA ALA A 184 8.48 15.42 -3.82
C ALA A 184 8.93 15.04 -2.40
N PHE A 185 10.07 14.37 -2.28
CA PHE A 185 10.63 14.01 -0.97
C PHE A 185 10.96 15.24 -0.12
N ARG A 186 11.50 16.31 -0.70
CA ARG A 186 11.70 17.57 0.05
C ARG A 186 10.40 18.18 0.58
N ILE A 187 9.29 18.06 -0.17
CA ILE A 187 7.96 18.48 0.31
C ILE A 187 7.54 17.63 1.50
N ALA A 188 7.66 16.31 1.38
CA ALA A 188 7.32 15.37 2.43
C ALA A 188 8.14 15.59 3.71
N THR A 189 9.46 15.77 3.58
CA THR A 189 10.36 16.07 4.71
C THR A 189 9.95 17.34 5.44
N ARG A 190 9.62 18.42 4.71
CA ARG A 190 9.17 19.68 5.32
C ARG A 190 7.84 19.54 6.06
N ALA A 191 7.03 18.57 5.68
CA ALA A 191 5.78 18.23 6.36
C ALA A 191 5.99 17.27 7.56
N GLY A 192 7.23 16.85 7.86
CA GLY A 192 7.55 15.94 8.95
C GLY A 192 7.23 14.47 8.65
N LEU A 193 7.03 14.10 7.38
CA LEU A 193 6.74 12.73 6.98
C LEU A 193 8.01 11.87 6.89
N LEU A 194 7.90 10.60 7.27
CA LEU A 194 8.92 9.59 7.01
C LEU A 194 9.06 9.35 5.51
N LEU A 195 10.29 9.12 5.05
CA LEU A 195 10.55 8.82 3.64
C LEU A 195 10.76 7.31 3.48
N THR A 196 9.95 6.68 2.66
CA THR A 196 9.92 5.22 2.47
C THR A 196 9.97 4.83 0.99
N PRO A 197 10.97 5.29 0.21
CA PRO A 197 11.09 4.89 -1.19
C PRO A 197 11.50 3.43 -1.30
N HIS A 198 10.94 2.70 -2.27
CA HIS A 198 11.48 1.41 -2.68
C HIS A 198 12.84 1.58 -3.36
N GLY A 199 13.77 0.71 -3.07
CA GLY A 199 15.10 0.68 -3.68
C GLY A 199 15.73 -0.69 -3.57
N GLY A 200 16.50 -1.10 -4.60
CA GLY A 200 17.18 -2.38 -4.65
C GLY A 200 16.32 -3.59 -5.03
N GLU A 201 15.03 -3.38 -5.29
CA GLU A 201 14.08 -4.45 -5.59
C GLU A 201 14.28 -5.03 -7.00
N LEU A 202 14.44 -4.18 -8.01
CA LEU A 202 14.56 -4.57 -9.41
C LEU A 202 15.88 -4.13 -10.06
N ALA A 203 16.53 -3.10 -9.52
CA ALA A 203 17.76 -2.54 -10.06
C ALA A 203 19.00 -2.87 -9.20
N GLY A 204 18.83 -3.70 -8.18
CA GLY A 204 19.90 -4.19 -7.32
C GLY A 204 20.44 -3.15 -6.32
N PRO A 205 21.47 -3.52 -5.52
CA PRO A 205 21.96 -2.69 -4.40
C PRO A 205 22.42 -1.29 -4.78
N ALA A 206 22.96 -1.11 -5.98
CA ALA A 206 23.46 0.18 -6.45
C ALA A 206 22.36 1.26 -6.51
N SER A 207 21.11 0.85 -6.72
CA SER A 207 19.97 1.78 -6.76
C SER A 207 19.60 2.34 -5.38
N VAL A 208 19.98 1.66 -4.30
CA VAL A 208 19.77 2.15 -2.93
C VAL A 208 20.71 3.33 -2.63
N LEU A 209 21.83 3.41 -3.32
CA LEU A 209 22.87 4.44 -3.13
C LEU A 209 22.70 5.64 -4.08
N SER A 210 21.72 5.59 -4.98
CA SER A 210 21.45 6.64 -5.98
C SER A 210 20.32 7.57 -5.52
#